data_6df0570414b2b878da8b84d65630de45
#
_entry.id   6df0570414b2b878da8b84d65630de45
#
_cell.length_a   1.000
_cell.length_b   1.000
_cell.length_c   1.000
_cell.angle_alpha   90.00
_cell.angle_beta   90.00
_cell.angle_gamma   90.00
#
_symmetry.space_group_name_H-M   'P 1'
#
loop_
_entity.id
_entity.type
_entity.pdbx_description
1 polymer ?
#
loop_
_entity_poly.entity_id
_entity_poly.type
_entity_poly.pdbx_seq_one_letter_code
_entity_poly.pdbx_strand_id
1 'polypeptide(L)'
;MKILLTNDDGIYARGLAALYEELSKEADCLIVAPETEQSAVGHAITLSRPLMVRSATKGGSFLGYAVCGTPADCVKIGIKELAGTVPDMVVSGINRGANCGNNLIYSGTVSAATEAAMMGVTSMAVSLDTHREADFSFAARTARRLVRFLAANSLFAGGAFNVNVPFLEPAQIRGVAVVDRKSTRLNSSHTVVSR
;
A
#
# COMPACT_ATOMS: atom_id res chain seq x y z
N MET A 1 12.50 12.77 -0.01
CA MET A 1 11.11 12.34 -0.26
C MET A 1 10.58 11.68 1.00
N LYS A 2 9.38 12.07 1.44
CA LYS A 2 8.71 11.51 2.62
C LYS A 2 7.59 10.57 2.17
N ILE A 3 7.59 9.34 2.67
CA ILE A 3 6.58 8.33 2.30
C ILE A 3 5.84 7.86 3.55
N LEU A 4 4.51 7.87 3.49
CA LEU A 4 3.66 7.21 4.47
C LEU A 4 3.41 5.77 4.02
N LEU A 5 3.71 4.81 4.88
CA LEU A 5 3.49 3.38 4.64
C LEU A 5 2.32 2.87 5.48
N THR A 6 1.45 2.09 4.87
CA THR A 6 0.32 1.45 5.53
C THR A 6 0.01 0.08 4.91
N ASN A 7 -0.97 -0.63 5.43
CA ASN A 7 -1.51 -1.88 4.88
C ASN A 7 -2.87 -2.21 5.52
N ASP A 8 -3.43 -3.37 5.22
CA ASP A 8 -4.58 -3.95 5.91
C ASP A 8 -4.25 -5.23 6.72
N ASP A 9 -3.05 -5.79 6.54
CA ASP A 9 -2.59 -6.99 7.28
C ASP A 9 -2.10 -6.68 8.72
N GLY A 10 -1.94 -5.39 9.07
CA GLY A 10 -1.47 -4.93 10.37
C GLY A 10 0.01 -4.52 10.39
N ILE A 11 0.38 -3.73 11.43
CA ILE A 11 1.69 -3.05 11.52
C ILE A 11 2.90 -4.01 11.54
N TYR A 12 2.72 -5.24 11.99
CA TYR A 12 3.79 -6.25 12.06
C TYR A 12 3.83 -7.19 10.87
N ALA A 13 3.00 -6.95 9.85
CA ALA A 13 2.92 -7.81 8.67
C ALA A 13 4.24 -7.84 7.88
N ARG A 14 4.59 -9.03 7.37
CA ARG A 14 5.83 -9.26 6.59
C ARG A 14 5.87 -8.44 5.31
N GLY A 15 4.73 -8.26 4.65
CA GLY A 15 4.63 -7.44 3.43
C GLY A 15 4.97 -5.97 3.69
N LEU A 16 4.48 -5.39 4.79
CA LEU A 16 4.80 -4.03 5.20
C LEU A 16 6.28 -3.88 5.60
N ALA A 17 6.83 -4.86 6.31
CA ALA A 17 8.25 -4.87 6.66
C ALA A 17 9.14 -4.88 5.42
N ALA A 18 8.86 -5.74 4.43
CA ALA A 18 9.61 -5.80 3.18
C ALA A 18 9.52 -4.48 2.40
N LEU A 19 8.35 -3.85 2.40
CA LEU A 19 8.14 -2.55 1.75
C LEU A 19 8.96 -1.46 2.44
N TYR A 20 8.94 -1.41 3.77
CA TYR A 20 9.74 -0.47 4.56
C TYR A 20 11.24 -0.66 4.31
N GLU A 21 11.75 -1.90 4.37
CA GLU A 21 13.16 -2.23 4.13
C GLU A 21 13.66 -1.77 2.75
N GLU A 22 12.82 -1.83 1.73
CA GLU A 22 13.20 -1.37 0.40
C GLU A 22 13.08 0.15 0.22
N LEU A 23 11.99 0.76 0.68
CA LEU A 23 11.74 2.18 0.45
C LEU A 23 12.58 3.08 1.34
N SER A 24 12.90 2.66 2.57
CA SER A 24 13.76 3.40 3.49
C SER A 24 15.21 3.56 3.01
N LYS A 25 15.61 2.84 1.98
CA LYS A 25 16.93 3.03 1.33
C LYS A 25 17.05 4.39 0.62
N GLU A 26 15.93 5.02 0.26
CA GLU A 26 15.90 6.21 -0.60
C GLU A 26 14.93 7.29 -0.12
N ALA A 27 14.11 7.01 0.88
CA ALA A 27 13.09 7.91 1.39
C ALA A 27 13.00 7.88 2.92
N ASP A 28 12.50 8.97 3.48
CA ASP A 28 12.09 9.04 4.88
C ASP A 28 10.71 8.39 5.00
N CYS A 29 10.64 7.21 5.61
CA CYS A 29 9.44 6.39 5.67
C CYS A 29 8.83 6.42 7.07
N LEU A 30 7.56 6.81 7.16
CA LEU A 30 6.75 6.69 8.36
C LEU A 30 5.72 5.57 8.19
N ILE A 31 5.70 4.61 9.11
CA ILE A 31 4.67 3.57 9.15
C ILE A 31 3.51 4.04 10.01
N VAL A 32 2.29 4.02 9.45
CA VAL A 32 1.02 4.18 10.18
C VAL A 32 0.07 3.12 9.67
N ALA A 33 -0.18 2.09 10.47
CA ALA A 33 -0.91 0.90 10.02
C ALA A 33 -1.88 0.39 11.09
N PRO A 34 -2.88 -0.41 10.72
CA PRO A 34 -3.78 -1.02 11.69
C PRO A 34 -3.03 -1.83 12.74
N GLU A 35 -3.51 -1.79 14.00
CA GLU A 35 -2.95 -2.60 15.09
C GLU A 35 -3.11 -4.11 14.81
N THR A 36 -4.23 -4.48 14.18
CA THR A 36 -4.59 -5.85 13.80
C THR A 36 -5.06 -5.91 12.36
N GLU A 37 -5.04 -7.09 11.77
CA GLU A 37 -5.55 -7.34 10.42
C GLU A 37 -6.98 -6.82 10.22
N GLN A 38 -7.22 -6.17 9.08
CA GLN A 38 -8.47 -5.53 8.66
C GLN A 38 -8.90 -6.04 7.27
N SER A 39 -9.01 -7.36 7.13
CA SER A 39 -9.38 -7.98 5.86
C SER A 39 -10.82 -7.66 5.46
N ALA A 40 -11.04 -7.43 4.17
CA ALA A 40 -12.36 -7.21 3.56
C ALA A 40 -13.20 -6.05 4.16
N VAL A 41 -12.57 -5.07 4.77
CA VAL A 41 -13.27 -3.91 5.34
C VAL A 41 -13.69 -2.88 4.28
N GLY A 42 -13.19 -3.01 3.05
CA GLY A 42 -13.45 -2.04 1.99
C GLY A 42 -12.93 -0.65 2.36
N HIS A 43 -13.61 0.40 1.86
CA HIS A 43 -13.27 1.78 2.16
C HIS A 43 -14.06 2.33 3.38
N ALA A 44 -14.05 1.56 4.48
CA ALA A 44 -14.71 1.98 5.71
C ALA A 44 -13.84 2.99 6.49
N ILE A 45 -14.49 3.93 7.18
CA ILE A 45 -13.88 4.86 8.13
C ILE A 45 -14.57 4.75 9.50
N THR A 46 -13.83 5.00 10.56
CA THR A 46 -14.36 4.96 11.93
C THR A 46 -14.94 6.32 12.33
N LEU A 47 -16.28 6.36 12.52
CA LEU A 47 -16.99 7.59 12.92
C LEU A 47 -17.54 7.52 14.35
N SER A 48 -17.77 6.32 14.89
CA SER A 48 -18.53 6.11 16.12
C SER A 48 -17.70 6.09 17.40
N ARG A 49 -16.37 6.12 17.28
CA ARG A 49 -15.44 6.06 18.42
C ARG A 49 -14.14 6.81 18.13
N PRO A 50 -13.42 7.29 19.17
CA PRO A 50 -12.08 7.83 19.00
C PRO A 50 -11.11 6.81 18.39
N LEU A 51 -10.24 7.26 17.50
CA LEU A 51 -9.12 6.45 17.00
C LEU A 51 -8.02 6.42 18.05
N MET A 52 -7.69 5.23 18.52
CA MET A 52 -6.57 5.02 19.42
C MET A 52 -5.28 4.81 18.61
N VAL A 53 -4.26 5.58 18.93
CA VAL A 53 -2.94 5.51 18.29
C VAL A 53 -1.89 5.14 19.34
N ARG A 54 -1.04 4.17 19.03
CA ARG A 54 0.04 3.73 19.90
C ARG A 54 1.35 3.67 19.13
N SER A 55 2.45 4.00 19.80
CA SER A 55 3.77 3.73 19.24
C SER A 55 4.02 2.23 19.20
N ALA A 56 4.37 1.72 18.04
CA ALA A 56 4.78 0.33 17.85
C ALA A 56 6.31 0.25 17.83
N THR A 57 6.85 -0.83 18.39
CA THR A 57 8.29 -1.08 18.44
C THR A 57 8.64 -2.45 17.88
N LYS A 58 9.84 -2.57 17.31
CA LYS A 58 10.42 -3.85 16.88
C LYS A 58 11.87 -3.92 17.33
N GLY A 59 12.24 -4.96 18.06
CA GLY A 59 13.59 -5.07 18.60
C GLY A 59 14.00 -3.92 19.53
N GLY A 60 13.05 -3.32 20.25
CA GLY A 60 13.29 -2.18 21.15
C GLY A 60 13.36 -0.81 20.46
N SER A 61 13.34 -0.75 19.13
CA SER A 61 13.36 0.50 18.36
C SER A 61 11.97 0.88 17.87
N PHE A 62 11.71 2.18 17.72
CA PHE A 62 10.46 2.68 17.16
C PHE A 62 10.29 2.15 15.73
N LEU A 63 9.13 1.55 15.45
CA LEU A 63 8.75 1.02 14.16
C LEU A 63 7.80 1.97 13.42
N GLY A 64 6.82 2.54 14.12
CA GLY A 64 5.75 3.35 13.56
C GLY A 64 4.59 3.50 14.54
N TYR A 65 3.44 3.87 14.02
CA TYR A 65 2.21 4.03 14.79
C TYR A 65 1.18 2.95 14.43
N ALA A 66 0.73 2.21 15.44
CA ALA A 66 -0.37 1.28 15.37
C ALA A 66 -1.70 2.01 15.65
N VAL A 67 -2.67 1.88 14.77
CA VAL A 67 -3.98 2.53 14.88
C VAL A 67 -5.07 1.47 15.09
N CYS A 68 -5.93 1.68 16.10
CA CYS A 68 -7.12 0.87 16.28
C CYS A 68 -8.24 1.35 15.33
N GLY A 69 -8.04 1.15 14.03
CA GLY A 69 -8.90 1.64 12.95
C GLY A 69 -8.66 0.90 11.64
N THR A 70 -9.33 1.37 10.59
CA THR A 70 -9.21 0.83 9.23
C THR A 70 -7.93 1.34 8.54
N PRO A 71 -7.52 0.75 7.40
CA PRO A 71 -6.44 1.30 6.59
C PRO A 71 -6.68 2.74 6.12
N ALA A 72 -7.91 3.11 5.79
CA ALA A 72 -8.28 4.48 5.45
C ALA A 72 -8.12 5.43 6.65
N ASP A 73 -8.49 5.00 7.86
CA ASP A 73 -8.25 5.77 9.10
C ASP A 73 -6.76 6.01 9.32
N CYS A 74 -5.92 4.98 9.09
CA CYS A 74 -4.47 5.09 9.22
C CYS A 74 -3.89 6.15 8.29
N VAL A 75 -4.36 6.20 7.05
CA VAL A 75 -3.95 7.22 6.08
C VAL A 75 -4.39 8.61 6.53
N LYS A 76 -5.65 8.77 6.93
CA LYS A 76 -6.18 10.07 7.37
C LYS A 76 -5.41 10.63 8.55
N ILE A 77 -5.26 9.85 9.61
CA ILE A 77 -4.57 10.29 10.81
C ILE A 77 -3.05 10.44 10.55
N GLY A 78 -2.50 9.58 9.71
CA GLY A 78 -1.10 9.65 9.29
C GLY A 78 -0.76 10.96 8.60
N ILE A 79 -1.55 11.35 7.60
CA ILE A 79 -1.34 12.59 6.84
C ILE A 79 -1.64 13.83 7.69
N LYS A 80 -2.71 13.81 8.49
CA LYS A 80 -3.19 15.00 9.20
C LYS A 80 -2.41 15.30 10.47
N GLU A 81 -2.03 14.26 11.24
CA GLU A 81 -1.54 14.43 12.60
C GLU A 81 -0.14 13.88 12.83
N LEU A 82 0.23 12.76 12.19
CA LEU A 82 1.42 12.01 12.59
C LEU A 82 2.65 12.30 11.71
N ALA A 83 2.45 12.64 10.46
CA ALA A 83 3.57 12.86 9.53
C ALA A 83 4.28 14.21 9.73
N GLY A 84 3.70 15.14 10.46
CA GLY A 84 4.22 16.50 10.68
C GLY A 84 4.19 17.39 9.43
N THR A 85 4.45 16.84 8.25
CA THR A 85 4.26 17.49 6.95
C THR A 85 3.55 16.51 6.03
N VAL A 86 2.80 17.03 5.05
CA VAL A 86 2.13 16.19 4.05
C VAL A 86 3.18 15.31 3.37
N PRO A 87 3.01 13.98 3.33
CA PRO A 87 3.94 13.10 2.64
C PRO A 87 3.88 13.31 1.12
N ASP A 88 5.01 13.09 0.45
CA ASP A 88 5.08 13.15 -1.01
C ASP A 88 4.30 12.00 -1.67
N MET A 89 4.20 10.86 -0.96
CA MET A 89 3.51 9.68 -1.44
C MET A 89 2.99 8.82 -0.27
N VAL A 90 1.89 8.10 -0.53
CA VAL A 90 1.41 7.02 0.35
C VAL A 90 1.56 5.69 -0.39
N VAL A 91 2.16 4.69 0.26
CA VAL A 91 2.26 3.33 -0.28
C VAL A 91 1.61 2.35 0.68
N SER A 92 0.62 1.62 0.19
CA SER A 92 -0.14 0.62 0.94
C SER A 92 0.24 -0.79 0.50
N GLY A 93 0.58 -1.66 1.41
CA GLY A 93 0.89 -3.07 1.13
C GLY A 93 2.12 -3.58 1.91
N ILE A 94 2.71 -4.68 1.49
CA ILE A 94 2.39 -5.50 0.31
C ILE A 94 1.34 -6.53 0.73
N ASN A 95 0.18 -6.47 0.09
CA ASN A 95 -0.90 -7.42 0.34
C ASN A 95 -0.57 -8.81 -0.20
N ARG A 96 -0.97 -9.84 0.54
CA ARG A 96 -0.93 -11.23 0.08
C ARG A 96 -2.24 -11.58 -0.62
N GLY A 97 -2.19 -11.71 -1.94
CA GLY A 97 -3.35 -11.89 -2.82
C GLY A 97 -3.54 -10.69 -3.75
N ALA A 98 -3.88 -10.97 -5.00
CA ALA A 98 -4.12 -9.93 -5.99
C ALA A 98 -5.39 -9.11 -5.67
N ASN A 99 -5.29 -7.80 -5.84
CA ASN A 99 -6.41 -6.88 -5.77
C ASN A 99 -6.81 -6.43 -7.19
N CYS A 100 -7.67 -7.21 -7.84
CA CYS A 100 -8.15 -6.94 -9.21
C CYS A 100 -9.64 -7.28 -9.37
N GLY A 101 -10.24 -6.79 -10.43
CA GLY A 101 -11.66 -6.99 -10.71
C GLY A 101 -12.57 -6.47 -9.59
N ASN A 102 -13.49 -7.31 -9.13
CA ASN A 102 -14.43 -6.95 -8.06
C ASN A 102 -13.78 -6.87 -6.68
N ASN A 103 -12.66 -7.54 -6.47
CA ASN A 103 -11.95 -7.54 -5.18
C ASN A 103 -11.41 -6.16 -4.80
N LEU A 104 -11.22 -5.27 -5.77
CA LEU A 104 -10.82 -3.88 -5.53
C LEU A 104 -11.74 -3.15 -4.55
N ILE A 105 -13.05 -3.42 -4.60
CA ILE A 105 -14.06 -2.72 -3.79
C ILE A 105 -13.93 -3.09 -2.30
N TYR A 106 -13.50 -4.31 -2.03
CA TYR A 106 -13.39 -4.85 -0.68
C TYR A 106 -11.99 -4.73 -0.08
N SER A 107 -11.00 -4.35 -0.89
CA SER A 107 -9.60 -4.31 -0.47
C SER A 107 -9.29 -3.12 0.44
N GLY A 108 -8.83 -3.41 1.65
CA GLY A 108 -8.30 -2.40 2.56
C GLY A 108 -7.02 -1.76 2.03
N THR A 109 -6.14 -2.55 1.39
CA THR A 109 -4.91 -2.06 0.76
C THR A 109 -5.20 -1.00 -0.31
N VAL A 110 -6.16 -1.29 -1.20
CA VAL A 110 -6.54 -0.35 -2.28
C VAL A 110 -7.27 0.87 -1.71
N SER A 111 -8.11 0.67 -0.70
CA SER A 111 -8.86 1.73 -0.05
C SER A 111 -7.94 2.76 0.62
N ALA A 112 -6.87 2.31 1.27
CA ALA A 112 -5.87 3.20 1.82
C ALA A 112 -5.20 4.08 0.75
N ALA A 113 -4.82 3.50 -0.38
CA ALA A 113 -4.25 4.27 -1.49
C ALA A 113 -5.30 5.25 -2.07
N THR A 114 -6.55 4.81 -2.22
CA THR A 114 -7.63 5.67 -2.71
C THR A 114 -7.89 6.85 -1.75
N GLU A 115 -7.91 6.60 -0.44
CA GLU A 115 -8.06 7.66 0.57
C GLU A 115 -6.96 8.71 0.46
N ALA A 116 -5.70 8.28 0.30
CA ALA A 116 -4.58 9.21 0.10
C ALA A 116 -4.76 10.08 -1.15
N ALA A 117 -5.19 9.48 -2.27
CA ALA A 117 -5.46 10.22 -3.50
C ALA A 117 -6.61 11.21 -3.34
N MET A 118 -7.68 10.85 -2.63
CA MET A 118 -8.79 11.76 -2.28
C MET A 118 -8.32 12.95 -1.41
N MET A 119 -7.26 12.75 -0.64
CA MET A 119 -6.59 13.81 0.13
C MET A 119 -5.54 14.60 -0.69
N GLY A 120 -5.42 14.34 -1.99
CA GLY A 120 -4.49 15.03 -2.90
C GLY A 120 -3.06 14.49 -2.89
N VAL A 121 -2.80 13.36 -2.23
CA VAL A 121 -1.47 12.75 -2.15
C VAL A 121 -1.37 11.60 -3.15
N THR A 122 -0.33 11.61 -3.99
CA THR A 122 -0.04 10.48 -4.89
C THR A 122 0.11 9.19 -4.10
N SER A 123 -0.48 8.11 -4.57
CA SER A 123 -0.54 6.88 -3.80
C SER A 123 -0.43 5.62 -4.63
N MET A 124 0.00 4.54 -3.98
CA MET A 124 0.15 3.24 -4.61
C MET A 124 -0.27 2.13 -3.65
N ALA A 125 -1.16 1.25 -4.12
CA ALA A 125 -1.45 -0.03 -3.50
C ALA A 125 -0.59 -1.12 -4.16
N VAL A 126 0.04 -1.98 -3.38
CA VAL A 126 0.92 -3.06 -3.88
C VAL A 126 0.43 -4.40 -3.36
N SER A 127 0.25 -5.35 -4.27
CA SER A 127 -0.19 -6.71 -3.98
C SER A 127 0.72 -7.73 -4.67
N LEU A 128 0.97 -8.85 -3.99
CA LEU A 128 1.65 -10.02 -4.56
C LEU A 128 0.58 -11.09 -4.84
N ASP A 129 0.46 -11.51 -6.09
CA ASP A 129 -0.56 -12.47 -6.55
C ASP A 129 -0.26 -13.90 -6.07
N THR A 130 -0.43 -14.11 -4.77
CA THR A 130 -0.29 -15.43 -4.12
C THR A 130 -1.11 -15.50 -2.84
N HIS A 131 -1.64 -16.69 -2.54
CA HIS A 131 -2.26 -17.00 -1.24
C HIS A 131 -1.35 -17.88 -0.36
N ARG A 132 -0.17 -18.22 -0.86
CA ARG A 132 0.82 -19.01 -0.12
C ARG A 132 1.75 -18.10 0.67
N GLU A 133 2.48 -18.67 1.61
CA GLU A 133 3.59 -17.97 2.23
C GLU A 133 4.65 -17.64 1.16
N ALA A 134 5.10 -16.39 1.13
CA ALA A 134 5.91 -15.89 0.03
C ALA A 134 7.00 -14.92 0.51
N ASP A 135 8.05 -14.81 -0.30
CA ASP A 135 9.02 -13.75 -0.23
C ASP A 135 8.47 -12.50 -0.95
N PHE A 136 8.40 -11.40 -0.23
CA PHE A 136 7.93 -10.11 -0.75
C PHE A 136 9.05 -9.27 -1.40
N SER A 137 10.30 -9.72 -1.38
CA SER A 137 11.46 -8.93 -1.80
C SER A 137 11.37 -8.41 -3.23
N PHE A 138 10.89 -9.24 -4.17
CA PHE A 138 10.76 -8.81 -5.56
C PHE A 138 9.64 -7.76 -5.72
N ALA A 139 8.50 -7.95 -5.05
CA ALA A 139 7.40 -6.99 -5.07
C ALA A 139 7.82 -5.65 -4.44
N ALA A 140 8.58 -5.69 -3.34
CA ALA A 140 9.11 -4.50 -2.69
C ALA A 140 10.10 -3.74 -3.58
N ARG A 141 11.02 -4.45 -4.26
CA ARG A 141 11.92 -3.83 -5.26
C ARG A 141 11.15 -3.21 -6.44
N THR A 142 10.09 -3.88 -6.88
CA THR A 142 9.21 -3.37 -7.94
C THR A 142 8.51 -2.10 -7.47
N ALA A 143 7.96 -2.10 -6.25
CA ALA A 143 7.34 -0.93 -5.65
C ALA A 143 8.32 0.26 -5.60
N ARG A 144 9.57 0.05 -5.16
CA ARG A 144 10.58 1.11 -5.12
C ARG A 144 10.86 1.71 -6.50
N ARG A 145 10.96 0.87 -7.54
CA ARG A 145 11.15 1.36 -8.92
C ARG A 145 9.97 2.21 -9.40
N LEU A 146 8.75 1.78 -9.09
CA LEU A 146 7.54 2.52 -9.46
C LEU A 146 7.40 3.82 -8.66
N VAL A 147 7.74 3.84 -7.38
CA VAL A 147 7.79 5.06 -6.56
C VAL A 147 8.73 6.10 -7.19
N ARG A 148 9.94 5.70 -7.58
CA ARG A 148 10.90 6.58 -8.29
C ARG A 148 10.32 7.12 -9.60
N PHE A 149 9.68 6.25 -10.38
CA PHE A 149 9.08 6.63 -11.65
C PHE A 149 7.95 7.65 -11.44
N LEU A 150 7.04 7.40 -10.49
CA LEU A 150 5.91 8.29 -10.20
C LEU A 150 6.39 9.63 -9.63
N ALA A 151 7.38 9.61 -8.74
CA ALA A 151 7.96 10.83 -8.18
C ALA A 151 8.64 11.72 -9.24
N ALA A 152 9.23 11.10 -10.27
CA ALA A 152 9.88 11.82 -11.36
C ALA A 152 8.90 12.37 -12.42
N ASN A 153 7.61 11.97 -12.38
CA ASN A 153 6.62 12.30 -13.41
C ASN A 153 5.41 13.02 -12.80
N SER A 154 5.41 14.33 -12.83
CA SER A 154 4.34 15.18 -12.27
C SER A 154 2.94 14.93 -12.87
N LEU A 155 2.85 14.28 -14.04
CA LEU A 155 1.59 13.90 -14.69
C LEU A 155 0.72 12.98 -13.83
N PHE A 156 1.30 12.34 -12.84
CA PHE A 156 0.63 11.39 -11.95
C PHE A 156 0.32 11.97 -10.57
N ALA A 157 0.50 13.26 -10.37
CA ALA A 157 0.28 13.91 -9.08
C ALA A 157 -1.18 13.74 -8.61
N GLY A 158 -1.35 13.29 -7.36
CA GLY A 158 -2.66 13.04 -6.76
C GLY A 158 -3.39 11.78 -7.27
N GLY A 159 -2.75 10.96 -8.10
CA GLY A 159 -3.31 9.70 -8.59
C GLY A 159 -3.18 8.54 -7.60
N ALA A 160 -4.12 7.58 -7.68
CA ALA A 160 -4.02 6.28 -7.01
C ALA A 160 -3.66 5.19 -8.02
N PHE A 161 -2.61 4.43 -7.72
CA PHE A 161 -2.11 3.35 -8.57
C PHE A 161 -2.28 2.01 -7.85
N ASN A 162 -2.86 1.03 -8.54
CA ASN A 162 -2.99 -0.32 -8.02
C ASN A 162 -2.04 -1.26 -8.76
N VAL A 163 -1.06 -1.80 -8.06
CA VAL A 163 0.01 -2.64 -8.58
C VAL A 163 -0.19 -4.07 -8.13
N ASN A 164 -0.33 -5.00 -9.06
CA ASN A 164 -0.36 -6.43 -8.78
C ASN A 164 0.88 -7.09 -9.38
N VAL A 165 1.72 -7.64 -8.52
CA VAL A 165 2.95 -8.33 -8.91
C VAL A 165 2.66 -9.82 -8.99
N PRO A 166 2.86 -10.50 -10.14
CA PRO A 166 2.64 -11.93 -10.23
C PRO A 166 3.67 -12.70 -9.39
N PHE A 167 3.21 -13.78 -8.77
CA PHE A 167 4.07 -14.70 -8.02
C PHE A 167 4.78 -15.65 -8.98
N LEU A 168 5.83 -15.13 -9.63
CA LEU A 168 6.66 -15.82 -10.61
C LEU A 168 8.14 -15.56 -10.31
N GLU A 169 9.01 -16.41 -10.84
CA GLU A 169 10.45 -16.12 -10.85
C GLU A 169 10.72 -14.77 -11.55
N PRO A 170 11.57 -13.91 -11.00
CA PRO A 170 11.83 -12.58 -11.55
C PRO A 170 12.21 -12.58 -13.04
N ALA A 171 12.92 -13.62 -13.50
CA ALA A 171 13.32 -13.76 -14.90
C ALA A 171 12.14 -14.02 -15.86
N GLN A 172 10.99 -14.44 -15.35
CA GLN A 172 9.78 -14.67 -16.14
C GLN A 172 8.94 -13.39 -16.31
N ILE A 173 9.22 -12.35 -15.54
CA ILE A 173 8.50 -11.08 -15.59
C ILE A 173 9.14 -10.19 -16.64
N ARG A 174 8.38 -9.89 -17.71
CA ARG A 174 8.89 -9.19 -18.90
C ARG A 174 8.86 -7.67 -18.77
N GLY A 175 8.03 -7.12 -17.88
CA GLY A 175 7.91 -5.68 -17.74
C GLY A 175 6.66 -5.25 -16.96
N VAL A 176 6.30 -3.99 -17.11
CA VAL A 176 5.14 -3.36 -16.49
C VAL A 176 4.15 -2.99 -17.59
N ALA A 177 2.89 -3.38 -17.43
CA ALA A 177 1.80 -2.97 -18.29
C ALA A 177 0.84 -2.06 -17.50
N VAL A 178 0.54 -0.90 -18.04
CA VAL A 178 -0.53 -0.03 -17.53
C VAL A 178 -1.83 -0.44 -18.20
N VAL A 179 -2.82 -0.78 -17.38
CA VAL A 179 -4.14 -1.19 -17.84
C VAL A 179 -5.20 -0.31 -17.20
N ASP A 180 -6.22 0.01 -17.95
CA ASP A 180 -7.38 0.74 -17.44
C ASP A 180 -8.32 -0.22 -16.70
N ARG A 181 -8.95 0.25 -15.61
CA ARG A 181 -10.01 -0.49 -14.94
C ARG A 181 -11.24 -0.51 -15.82
N LYS A 182 -11.30 -1.43 -16.77
CA LYS A 182 -12.55 -1.67 -17.50
C LYS A 182 -13.44 -2.65 -16.75
N SER A 183 -14.69 -2.25 -16.60
CA SER A 183 -15.82 -2.95 -16.02
C SER A 183 -15.86 -4.46 -16.34
N THR A 184 -15.97 -5.27 -15.31
CA THR A 184 -16.90 -6.42 -15.18
C THR A 184 -17.06 -7.44 -16.29
N ARG A 185 -16.05 -7.78 -17.10
CA ARG A 185 -16.06 -9.06 -17.79
C ARG A 185 -14.90 -9.90 -17.33
N LEU A 186 -15.21 -11.15 -16.97
CA LEU A 186 -14.41 -12.18 -16.29
C LEU A 186 -13.05 -12.56 -16.92
N ASN A 187 -12.52 -11.82 -17.90
CA ASN A 187 -11.35 -12.22 -18.67
C ASN A 187 -10.20 -11.20 -18.74
N SER A 188 -10.18 -10.18 -17.92
CA SER A 188 -9.04 -9.26 -17.91
C SER A 188 -8.42 -9.18 -16.53
N SER A 189 -7.34 -9.92 -16.34
CA SER A 189 -6.39 -9.69 -15.26
C SER A 189 -5.81 -8.28 -15.45
N HIS A 190 -6.24 -7.33 -14.63
CA HIS A 190 -5.66 -6.00 -14.56
C HIS A 190 -4.36 -6.08 -13.77
N THR A 191 -3.32 -6.56 -14.41
CA THR A 191 -1.99 -6.68 -13.81
C THR A 191 -1.14 -5.55 -14.37
N VAL A 192 -0.60 -4.70 -13.50
CA VAL A 192 0.38 -3.67 -13.89
C VAL A 192 1.70 -4.31 -14.32
N VAL A 193 1.90 -5.59 -13.99
CA VAL A 193 3.08 -6.37 -14.38
C VAL A 193 2.66 -7.45 -15.36
N SER A 194 3.08 -7.37 -16.61
CA SER A 194 2.78 -8.39 -17.63
C SER A 194 3.69 -9.61 -17.50
N ARG A 195 3.13 -10.76 -17.85
CA ARG A 195 3.90 -12.02 -18.02
C ARG A 195 4.88 -11.93 -19.19
#